data_912b22d7a13ee4d61cab564daea0f772
#
_entry.id   912b22d7a13ee4d61cab564daea0f772
#
_cell.length_a   1.000
_cell.length_b   1.000
_cell.length_c   1.000
_cell.angle_alpha   90.00
_cell.angle_beta   90.00
_cell.angle_gamma   90.00
#
_symmetry.space_group_name_H-M   'P 1'
#
loop_
_entity.id
_entity.type
_entity.pdbx_description
1 polymer ?
#
loop_
_entity_poly.entity_id
_entity_poly.type
_entity_poly.pdbx_seq_one_letter_code
_entity_poly.pdbx_strand_id
1 'polypeptide(L)'
;MNTLKITCALSVASVVGIPAAAAQNASPVDERLGLDVGLTVGTLGIGPELGFRVSDHIGVRGNATFLGINGNYDSDDIRYDGKIKLKSFGAMLDIYPMGGHFRISGGARVNKSDVRLDAVPTQNVEVGDDVYTPTQIGTLRGRAEVKKFAPALTLGWSGSNRKGFMFGFDAGVLFQGSIKVREFTASGGLSADPTFRADLEEERQSLQDDVNDYKIYPIVQLSVGYRF
;
A
#
# COMPACT_ATOMS: atom_id res chain seq x y z
N MET A 1 -2.13 -8.65 -33.30
CA MET A 1 -1.02 -8.88 -32.33
C MET A 1 -1.15 -7.80 -31.28
N ASN A 2 -2.08 -7.98 -30.34
CA ASN A 2 -2.30 -7.05 -29.22
C ASN A 2 -1.88 -7.77 -27.95
N THR A 3 -0.63 -7.62 -27.60
CA THR A 3 -0.10 -8.04 -26.31
C THR A 3 -0.75 -7.22 -25.20
N LEU A 4 -1.37 -7.87 -24.24
CA LEU A 4 -2.00 -7.28 -23.06
C LEU A 4 -0.92 -6.61 -22.18
N LYS A 5 -0.63 -5.32 -22.43
CA LYS A 5 0.23 -4.52 -21.56
C LYS A 5 -0.62 -3.94 -20.43
N ILE A 6 -0.63 -4.60 -19.28
CA ILE A 6 -1.20 -4.03 -18.06
C ILE A 6 -0.26 -2.91 -17.57
N THR A 7 -0.51 -1.70 -18.07
CA THR A 7 0.19 -0.51 -17.55
C THR A 7 -0.54 -0.06 -16.29
N CYS A 8 0.02 -0.38 -15.14
CA CYS A 8 -0.46 0.11 -13.86
C CYS A 8 -0.13 1.61 -13.74
N ALA A 9 -1.04 2.47 -14.20
CA ALA A 9 -0.90 3.91 -14.06
C ALA A 9 -1.15 4.34 -12.61
N LEU A 10 -0.07 4.61 -11.88
CA LEU A 10 -0.10 5.24 -10.57
C LEU A 10 -0.33 6.75 -10.79
N SER A 11 -1.57 7.20 -10.70
CA SER A 11 -1.89 8.64 -10.72
C SER A 11 -1.45 9.27 -9.39
N VAL A 12 -0.37 10.05 -9.44
CA VAL A 12 0.08 10.88 -8.32
C VAL A 12 -0.82 12.11 -8.26
N ALA A 13 -1.65 12.19 -7.23
CA ALA A 13 -2.47 13.37 -6.96
C ALA A 13 -1.57 14.54 -6.55
N SER A 14 -1.72 15.66 -7.24
CA SER A 14 -1.00 16.91 -7.01
C SER A 14 -1.35 17.51 -5.66
N VAL A 15 -0.36 17.67 -4.78
CA VAL A 15 -0.51 18.30 -3.48
C VAL A 15 -0.42 19.82 -3.65
N VAL A 16 -1.50 20.50 -3.31
CA VAL A 16 -1.60 21.97 -3.24
C VAL A 16 -0.77 22.49 -2.06
N GLY A 17 0.10 23.46 -2.33
CA GLY A 17 0.98 24.05 -1.34
C GLY A 17 0.23 24.88 -0.29
N ILE A 18 0.56 24.66 0.97
CA ILE A 18 0.11 25.45 2.13
C ILE A 18 1.30 26.31 2.60
N PRO A 19 1.13 27.63 2.82
CA PRO A 19 2.21 28.49 3.25
C PRO A 19 2.57 28.27 4.72
N ALA A 20 3.86 28.24 5.01
CA ALA A 20 4.41 28.19 6.36
C ALA A 20 4.23 29.53 7.08
N ALA A 21 3.51 29.54 8.20
CA ALA A 21 3.40 30.68 9.10
C ALA A 21 4.28 30.48 10.34
N ALA A 22 5.10 31.50 10.54
CA ALA A 22 5.94 31.92 11.66
C ALA A 22 5.95 31.13 12.97
N ALA A 23 7.16 30.73 13.35
CA ALA A 23 7.53 30.28 14.68
C ALA A 23 7.71 31.46 15.62
N GLN A 24 7.04 31.47 16.77
CA GLN A 24 7.34 32.36 17.89
C GLN A 24 7.99 31.60 19.04
N ASN A 25 9.07 32.21 19.57
CA ASN A 25 9.90 31.73 20.66
C ASN A 25 9.15 31.63 21.98
N ALA A 26 9.27 30.51 22.68
CA ALA A 26 8.95 30.36 24.08
C ALA A 26 9.86 29.33 24.74
N SER A 27 10.30 29.69 25.96
CA SER A 27 11.28 29.02 26.80
C SER A 27 10.94 27.59 27.21
N PRO A 28 11.92 26.73 27.56
CA PRO A 28 11.73 25.31 27.71
C PRO A 28 11.11 24.99 29.07
N VAL A 29 9.96 24.35 29.03
CA VAL A 29 9.43 23.57 30.14
C VAL A 29 9.59 22.09 29.75
N ASP A 30 10.02 21.30 30.69
CA ASP A 30 10.38 19.88 30.60
C ASP A 30 9.14 18.98 30.30
N GLU A 31 8.54 19.17 29.11
CA GLU A 31 7.31 18.48 28.67
C GLU A 31 7.56 17.53 27.47
N ARG A 32 8.71 16.87 27.48
CA ARG A 32 9.17 16.11 26.30
C ARG A 32 8.72 14.64 26.28
N LEU A 33 8.18 14.18 27.39
CA LEU A 33 7.52 12.88 27.49
C LEU A 33 6.04 13.09 27.17
N GLY A 34 5.51 12.45 26.15
CA GLY A 34 4.11 12.64 25.78
C GLY A 34 3.51 11.46 25.05
N LEU A 35 2.24 11.22 25.35
CA LEU A 35 1.41 10.29 24.63
C LEU A 35 0.75 11.02 23.45
N ASP A 36 0.96 10.53 22.27
CA ASP A 36 0.35 11.02 21.02
C ASP A 36 -0.79 10.08 20.61
N VAL A 37 -1.96 10.64 20.38
CA VAL A 37 -3.11 9.91 19.86
C VAL A 37 -3.61 10.64 18.62
N GLY A 38 -3.72 9.93 17.51
CA GLY A 38 -4.11 10.55 16.25
C GLY A 38 -4.60 9.59 15.19
N LEU A 39 -4.76 10.16 14.02
CA LEU A 39 -5.08 9.45 12.78
C LEU A 39 -3.97 9.68 11.77
N THR A 40 -3.67 8.65 11.00
CA THR A 40 -2.76 8.72 9.86
C THR A 40 -3.48 8.39 8.57
N VAL A 41 -3.11 9.05 7.47
CA VAL A 41 -3.66 8.83 6.13
C VAL A 41 -2.56 8.93 5.08
N GLY A 42 -2.56 8.02 4.11
CA GLY A 42 -1.59 8.03 3.02
C GLY A 42 -1.59 6.76 2.19
N THR A 43 -0.44 6.43 1.62
CA THR A 43 -0.29 5.28 0.73
C THR A 43 -0.60 3.94 1.40
N LEU A 44 -0.43 3.84 2.72
CA LEU A 44 -0.77 2.64 3.49
C LEU A 44 -2.24 2.56 3.91
N GLY A 45 -3.05 3.57 3.58
CA GLY A 45 -4.44 3.69 3.98
C GLY A 45 -4.64 4.71 5.11
N ILE A 46 -5.81 4.63 5.76
CA ILE A 46 -6.21 5.50 6.86
C ILE A 46 -6.41 4.67 8.14
N GLY A 47 -6.06 5.26 9.30
CA GLY A 47 -6.35 4.61 10.58
C GLY A 47 -5.72 5.28 11.78
N PRO A 48 -5.94 4.72 12.99
CA PRO A 48 -5.41 5.27 14.23
C PRO A 48 -3.90 5.12 14.32
N GLU A 49 -3.28 6.09 14.98
CA GLU A 49 -1.87 6.12 15.35
C GLU A 49 -1.72 6.48 16.81
N LEU A 50 -0.87 5.75 17.50
CA LEU A 50 -0.47 6.00 18.88
C LEU A 50 1.04 6.16 18.91
N GLY A 51 1.52 7.22 19.55
CA GLY A 51 2.94 7.49 19.74
C GLY A 51 3.25 7.73 21.20
N PHE A 52 4.45 7.36 21.60
CA PHE A 52 4.98 7.69 22.90
C PHE A 52 6.43 8.14 22.77
N ARG A 53 6.69 9.37 23.20
CA ARG A 53 8.04 9.92 23.21
C ARG A 53 8.69 9.56 24.55
N VAL A 54 9.71 8.69 24.50
CA VAL A 54 10.40 8.15 25.68
C VAL A 54 11.47 9.14 26.17
N SER A 55 12.09 9.89 25.26
CA SER A 55 13.09 10.91 25.54
C SER A 55 13.12 11.95 24.42
N ASP A 56 13.99 12.96 24.55
CA ASP A 56 14.21 13.95 23.49
C ASP A 56 14.61 13.36 22.15
N HIS A 57 15.25 12.19 22.18
CA HIS A 57 15.86 11.58 21.02
C HIS A 57 15.19 10.27 20.61
N ILE A 58 14.30 9.71 21.42
CA ILE A 58 13.72 8.38 21.17
C ILE A 58 12.21 8.41 21.41
N GLY A 59 11.47 7.84 20.47
CA GLY A 59 10.05 7.58 20.60
C GLY A 59 9.69 6.22 20.02
N VAL A 60 8.49 5.75 20.36
CA VAL A 60 7.89 4.55 19.77
C VAL A 60 6.52 4.90 19.24
N ARG A 61 6.15 4.29 18.13
CA ARG A 61 4.87 4.58 17.47
C ARG A 61 4.27 3.31 16.90
N GLY A 62 2.97 3.18 17.07
CA GLY A 62 2.18 2.11 16.48
C GLY A 62 1.00 2.66 15.70
N ASN A 63 0.68 2.05 14.57
CA ASN A 63 -0.50 2.41 13.81
C ASN A 63 -1.17 1.19 13.16
N ALA A 64 -2.45 1.34 12.88
CA ALA A 64 -3.23 0.39 12.12
C ALA A 64 -3.90 1.13 10.96
N THR A 65 -3.65 0.71 9.74
CA THR A 65 -4.18 1.37 8.55
C THR A 65 -5.03 0.43 7.71
N PHE A 66 -6.11 0.97 7.14
CA PHE A 66 -7.09 0.25 6.36
C PHE A 66 -7.42 1.06 5.11
N LEU A 67 -7.53 0.37 3.98
CA LEU A 67 -8.04 0.96 2.75
C LEU A 67 -8.75 -0.12 1.95
N GLY A 68 -9.97 0.16 1.52
CA GLY A 68 -10.73 -0.68 0.61
C GLY A 68 -11.08 0.12 -0.63
N ILE A 69 -10.63 -0.34 -1.79
CA ILE A 69 -10.96 0.25 -3.09
C ILE A 69 -11.61 -0.84 -3.92
N ASN A 70 -12.79 -0.54 -4.47
CA ASN A 70 -13.43 -1.33 -5.50
C ASN A 70 -13.49 -0.47 -6.76
N GLY A 71 -13.14 -1.04 -7.89
CA GLY A 71 -13.18 -0.35 -9.17
C GLY A 71 -13.59 -1.31 -10.27
N ASN A 72 -14.44 -0.81 -11.17
CA ASN A 72 -14.82 -1.50 -12.39
C ASN A 72 -14.18 -0.75 -13.55
N TYR A 73 -13.57 -1.46 -14.44
CA TYR A 73 -12.98 -0.92 -15.66
C TYR A 73 -13.42 -1.78 -16.84
N ASP A 74 -14.06 -1.16 -17.80
CA ASP A 74 -14.46 -1.81 -19.05
C ASP A 74 -13.40 -1.45 -20.13
N SER A 75 -12.69 -2.45 -20.61
CA SER A 75 -11.91 -2.37 -21.86
C SER A 75 -12.74 -2.93 -23.00
N ASP A 76 -12.37 -2.62 -24.25
CA ASP A 76 -13.14 -3.01 -25.44
C ASP A 76 -13.45 -4.51 -25.49
N ASP A 77 -12.53 -5.35 -24.97
CA ASP A 77 -12.62 -6.81 -25.06
C ASP A 77 -12.84 -7.52 -23.72
N ILE A 78 -12.60 -6.83 -22.56
CA ILE A 78 -12.65 -7.44 -21.24
C ILE A 78 -13.23 -6.46 -20.21
N ARG A 79 -14.18 -6.95 -19.39
CA ARG A 79 -14.65 -6.24 -18.21
C ARG A 79 -13.86 -6.69 -16.98
N TYR A 80 -13.30 -5.73 -16.27
CA TYR A 80 -12.53 -5.97 -15.06
C TYR A 80 -13.26 -5.46 -13.82
N ASP A 81 -13.40 -6.31 -12.81
CA ASP A 81 -13.86 -5.97 -11.47
C ASP A 81 -12.70 -6.15 -10.48
N GLY A 82 -12.12 -5.04 -10.05
CA GLY A 82 -10.99 -5.02 -9.14
C GLY A 82 -11.39 -4.74 -7.69
N LYS A 83 -10.82 -5.48 -6.75
CA LYS A 83 -10.96 -5.24 -5.30
C LYS A 83 -9.59 -5.23 -4.64
N ILE A 84 -9.21 -4.07 -4.10
CA ILE A 84 -7.99 -3.88 -3.33
C ILE A 84 -8.38 -3.71 -1.86
N LYS A 85 -7.85 -4.58 -1.00
CA LYS A 85 -8.01 -4.45 0.45
C LYS A 85 -6.63 -4.33 1.07
N LEU A 86 -6.31 -3.15 1.58
CA LEU A 86 -5.10 -2.92 2.34
C LEU A 86 -5.44 -2.95 3.82
N LYS A 87 -4.73 -3.79 4.56
CA LYS A 87 -4.77 -3.85 6.02
C LYS A 87 -3.35 -4.01 6.52
N SER A 88 -2.89 -3.05 7.31
CA SER A 88 -1.50 -3.06 7.79
C SER A 88 -1.43 -2.55 9.22
N PHE A 89 -0.63 -3.25 10.02
CA PHE A 89 -0.33 -2.89 11.40
C PHE A 89 1.16 -2.66 11.51
N GLY A 90 1.58 -1.51 12.02
CA GLY A 90 2.98 -1.13 12.11
C GLY A 90 3.40 -0.76 13.51
N ALA A 91 4.67 -1.06 13.81
CA ALA A 91 5.38 -0.55 14.96
C ALA A 91 6.71 0.06 14.50
N MET A 92 7.00 1.28 14.94
CA MET A 92 8.16 2.06 14.53
C MET A 92 8.89 2.56 15.76
N LEU A 93 10.20 2.55 15.69
CA LEU A 93 11.10 3.27 16.60
C LEU A 93 11.48 4.58 15.91
N ASP A 94 11.20 5.68 16.57
CA ASP A 94 11.48 7.03 16.10
C ASP A 94 12.75 7.55 16.77
N ILE A 95 13.72 7.97 15.97
CA ILE A 95 14.95 8.64 16.44
C ILE A 95 14.86 10.10 16.02
N TYR A 96 15.06 11.01 16.96
CA TYR A 96 15.07 12.45 16.77
C TYR A 96 16.50 13.00 16.92
N PRO A 97 17.32 13.04 15.85
CA PRO A 97 18.74 13.36 15.95
C PRO A 97 19.04 14.72 16.58
N MET A 98 18.14 15.68 16.40
CA MET A 98 18.28 17.05 16.91
C MET A 98 17.38 17.34 18.12
N GLY A 99 16.76 16.31 18.72
CA GLY A 99 15.79 16.49 19.81
C GLY A 99 14.53 17.29 19.44
N GLY A 100 14.36 17.61 18.15
CA GLY A 100 13.30 18.46 17.62
C GLY A 100 12.17 17.70 16.94
N HIS A 101 11.75 18.22 15.79
CA HIS A 101 10.60 17.72 15.02
C HIS A 101 10.98 16.67 13.99
N PHE A 102 12.20 16.74 13.46
CA PHE A 102 12.69 15.79 12.46
C PHE A 102 12.95 14.43 13.10
N ARG A 103 12.48 13.39 12.43
CA ARG A 103 12.68 12.00 12.89
C ARG A 103 13.13 11.08 11.76
N ILE A 104 13.90 10.10 12.14
CA ILE A 104 14.26 8.93 11.33
C ILE A 104 13.58 7.75 12.01
N SER A 105 12.74 7.02 11.30
CA SER A 105 11.97 5.94 11.90
C SER A 105 12.26 4.62 11.22
N GLY A 106 12.60 3.62 12.02
CA GLY A 106 12.80 2.25 11.59
C GLY A 106 11.83 1.32 12.30
N GLY A 107 11.32 0.33 11.58
CA GLY A 107 10.39 -0.61 12.19
C GLY A 107 9.91 -1.69 11.26
N ALA A 108 8.76 -2.25 11.56
CA ALA A 108 8.16 -3.29 10.75
C ALA A 108 6.64 -3.19 10.72
N ARG A 109 6.07 -3.77 9.68
CA ARG A 109 4.62 -3.83 9.47
C ARG A 109 4.18 -5.27 9.22
N VAL A 110 3.01 -5.61 9.74
CA VAL A 110 2.30 -6.85 9.43
C VAL A 110 1.20 -6.51 8.43
N ASN A 111 1.36 -6.99 7.20
CA ASN A 111 0.41 -6.78 6.11
C ASN A 111 -0.57 -7.96 6.03
N LYS A 112 -1.86 -7.64 5.94
CA LYS A 112 -2.96 -8.56 5.62
C LYS A 112 -3.72 -8.03 4.40
N SER A 113 -2.95 -7.58 3.40
CA SER A 113 -3.49 -6.99 2.18
C SER A 113 -3.65 -8.06 1.12
N ASP A 114 -4.73 -8.00 0.37
CA ASP A 114 -4.98 -8.83 -0.79
C ASP A 114 -5.57 -8.01 -1.94
N VAL A 115 -5.20 -8.39 -3.15
CA VAL A 115 -5.73 -7.83 -4.39
C VAL A 115 -6.43 -8.96 -5.12
N ARG A 116 -7.66 -8.72 -5.54
CA ARG A 116 -8.47 -9.63 -6.35
C ARG A 116 -8.88 -8.92 -7.61
N LEU A 117 -8.82 -9.65 -8.69
CA LEU A 117 -9.24 -9.22 -10.01
C LEU A 117 -10.14 -10.29 -10.60
N ASP A 118 -11.36 -9.92 -10.93
CA ASP A 118 -12.29 -10.73 -11.73
C ASP A 118 -12.31 -10.13 -13.14
N ALA A 119 -11.96 -10.90 -14.15
CA ALA A 119 -11.99 -10.51 -15.55
C ALA A 119 -13.03 -11.33 -16.30
N VAL A 120 -13.93 -10.66 -17.00
CA VAL A 120 -14.98 -11.28 -17.81
C VAL A 120 -14.75 -10.87 -19.26
N PRO A 121 -14.20 -11.77 -20.11
CA PRO A 121 -14.07 -11.50 -21.54
C PRO A 121 -15.42 -11.25 -22.20
N THR A 122 -15.49 -10.26 -23.09
CA THR A 122 -16.66 -9.97 -23.91
C THR A 122 -16.44 -10.37 -25.37
N GLN A 123 -15.16 -10.53 -25.76
CA GLN A 123 -14.72 -11.00 -27.06
C GLN A 123 -13.67 -12.09 -26.89
N ASN A 124 -13.21 -12.68 -28.01
CA ASN A 124 -12.14 -13.65 -27.99
C ASN A 124 -10.85 -12.99 -27.50
N VAL A 125 -10.18 -13.65 -26.56
CA VAL A 125 -8.92 -13.18 -25.98
C VAL A 125 -7.83 -14.24 -26.14
N GLU A 126 -6.61 -13.76 -26.28
CA GLU A 126 -5.40 -14.58 -26.30
C GLU A 126 -4.95 -14.86 -24.86
N VAL A 127 -4.74 -16.12 -24.52
CA VAL A 127 -4.20 -16.57 -23.25
C VAL A 127 -3.07 -17.56 -23.56
N GLY A 128 -1.84 -17.24 -23.18
CA GLY A 128 -0.66 -17.94 -23.68
C GLY A 128 -0.53 -17.76 -25.19
N ASP A 129 -0.37 -18.86 -25.91
CA ASP A 129 -0.23 -18.89 -27.37
C ASP A 129 -1.58 -19.11 -28.10
N ASP A 130 -2.68 -19.37 -27.39
CA ASP A 130 -3.97 -19.75 -27.94
C ASP A 130 -5.07 -18.70 -27.75
N VAL A 131 -6.08 -18.71 -28.65
CA VAL A 131 -7.22 -17.77 -28.62
C VAL A 131 -8.46 -18.50 -28.10
N TYR A 132 -9.07 -17.92 -27.07
CA TYR A 132 -10.23 -18.50 -26.38
C TYR A 132 -11.46 -17.61 -26.47
N THR A 133 -12.63 -18.23 -26.57
CA THR A 133 -13.91 -17.52 -26.56
C THR A 133 -14.37 -17.19 -25.14
N PRO A 134 -15.26 -16.19 -24.94
CA PRO A 134 -15.82 -15.85 -23.64
C PRO A 134 -16.49 -17.04 -22.91
N THR A 135 -17.17 -17.92 -23.65
CA THR A 135 -17.83 -19.10 -23.07
C THR A 135 -16.86 -20.18 -22.61
N GLN A 136 -15.70 -20.28 -23.23
CA GLN A 136 -14.64 -21.21 -22.85
C GLN A 136 -13.96 -20.78 -21.57
N ILE A 137 -13.70 -19.47 -21.41
CA ILE A 137 -13.03 -18.88 -20.23
C ILE A 137 -14.01 -18.67 -19.09
N GLY A 138 -15.18 -18.09 -19.35
CA GLY A 138 -16.12 -17.60 -18.35
C GLY A 138 -15.53 -16.41 -17.57
N THR A 139 -15.63 -16.43 -16.25
CA THR A 139 -14.98 -15.45 -15.39
C THR A 139 -13.60 -15.95 -14.99
N LEU A 140 -12.58 -15.20 -15.34
CA LEU A 140 -11.20 -15.43 -14.90
C LEU A 140 -10.96 -14.68 -13.60
N ARG A 141 -10.47 -15.38 -12.57
CA ARG A 141 -10.17 -14.80 -11.24
C ARG A 141 -8.70 -14.89 -10.95
N GLY A 142 -8.10 -13.72 -10.68
CA GLY A 142 -6.73 -13.60 -10.22
C GLY A 142 -6.67 -13.07 -8.79
N ARG A 143 -5.63 -13.47 -8.07
CA ARG A 143 -5.34 -12.98 -6.73
C ARG A 143 -3.85 -12.76 -6.55
N ALA A 144 -3.49 -11.60 -5.97
CA ALA A 144 -2.13 -11.30 -5.58
C ALA A 144 -2.03 -11.02 -4.08
N GLU A 145 -0.97 -11.51 -3.47
CA GLU A 145 -0.71 -11.38 -2.03
C GLU A 145 0.68 -10.82 -1.80
N VAL A 146 0.81 -9.93 -0.83
CA VAL A 146 2.10 -9.40 -0.36
C VAL A 146 2.61 -10.18 0.85
N LYS A 147 3.92 -10.12 1.12
CA LYS A 147 4.47 -10.74 2.34
C LYS A 147 3.83 -10.17 3.58
N LYS A 148 3.54 -11.04 4.54
CA LYS A 148 2.89 -10.66 5.79
C LYS A 148 3.76 -9.73 6.64
N PHE A 149 5.06 -9.92 6.65
CA PHE A 149 6.01 -9.11 7.42
C PHE A 149 6.88 -8.31 6.48
N ALA A 150 6.97 -6.99 6.71
CA ALA A 150 7.73 -6.07 5.91
C ALA A 150 8.43 -5.02 6.79
N PRO A 151 9.78 -4.96 6.77
CA PRO A 151 10.52 -3.86 7.38
C PRO A 151 10.17 -2.53 6.71
N ALA A 152 10.24 -1.44 7.50
CA ALA A 152 9.96 -0.09 7.01
C ALA A 152 11.01 0.89 7.52
N LEU A 153 11.35 1.85 6.67
CA LEU A 153 12.23 2.96 7.01
C LEU A 153 11.60 4.25 6.49
N THR A 154 11.47 5.26 7.36
CA THR A 154 10.90 6.55 6.99
C THR A 154 11.70 7.71 7.57
N LEU A 155 11.64 8.82 6.87
CA LEU A 155 12.02 10.14 7.36
C LEU A 155 10.72 10.91 7.60
N GLY A 156 10.64 11.62 8.70
CA GLY A 156 9.41 12.30 9.05
C GLY A 156 9.62 13.61 9.78
N TRP A 157 8.52 14.31 9.91
CA TRP A 157 8.41 15.54 10.66
C TRP A 157 7.21 15.45 11.60
N SER A 158 7.43 15.72 12.90
CA SER A 158 6.37 15.75 13.91
C SER A 158 6.14 17.19 14.34
N GLY A 159 4.93 17.69 14.12
CA GLY A 159 4.64 19.13 14.17
C GLY A 159 4.59 19.79 15.53
N SER A 160 4.66 19.07 16.66
CA SER A 160 4.63 19.69 17.98
C SER A 160 5.43 18.91 19.02
N ASN A 161 6.25 19.62 19.80
CA ASN A 161 6.92 19.09 20.99
C ASN A 161 6.17 19.44 22.30
N ARG A 162 5.03 20.09 22.20
CA ARG A 162 4.22 20.55 23.32
C ARG A 162 2.86 19.88 23.32
N LYS A 163 2.18 19.88 24.46
CA LYS A 163 0.76 19.48 24.57
C LYS A 163 -0.09 20.26 23.59
N GLY A 164 -0.98 19.56 22.88
CA GLY A 164 -1.87 20.18 21.92
C GLY A 164 -1.95 19.45 20.61
N PHE A 165 -2.56 20.12 19.63
CA PHE A 165 -2.70 19.58 18.29
C PHE A 165 -1.33 19.39 17.62
N MET A 166 -1.18 18.26 16.95
CA MET A 166 0.02 17.94 16.21
C MET A 166 -0.32 17.51 14.77
N PHE A 167 0.58 17.85 13.88
CA PHE A 167 0.57 17.40 12.49
C PHE A 167 1.88 16.69 12.23
N GLY A 168 1.82 15.63 11.45
CA GLY A 168 3.01 14.86 11.08
C GLY A 168 3.01 14.52 9.60
N PHE A 169 4.20 14.31 9.10
CA PHE A 169 4.46 13.82 7.76
C PHE A 169 5.56 12.78 7.82
N ASP A 170 5.38 11.67 7.11
CA ASP A 170 6.40 10.64 6.94
C ASP A 170 6.51 10.27 5.47
N ALA A 171 7.74 10.17 4.98
CA ALA A 171 8.06 9.64 3.66
C ALA A 171 9.15 8.58 3.77
N GLY A 172 9.03 7.49 3.03
CA GLY A 172 10.01 6.42 3.09
C GLY A 172 9.62 5.20 2.29
N VAL A 173 10.08 4.04 2.75
CA VAL A 173 9.95 2.79 2.03
C VAL A 173 9.53 1.64 2.94
N LEU A 174 8.70 0.78 2.39
CA LEU A 174 8.33 -0.51 2.96
C LEU A 174 8.99 -1.61 2.10
N PHE A 175 9.79 -2.46 2.71
CA PHE A 175 10.42 -3.59 2.06
C PHE A 175 9.46 -4.79 2.06
N GLN A 176 8.45 -4.70 1.19
CA GLN A 176 7.36 -5.69 1.14
C GLN A 176 7.78 -7.03 0.54
N GLY A 177 8.95 -7.10 -0.11
CA GLY A 177 9.43 -8.27 -0.85
C GLY A 177 8.57 -8.57 -2.08
N SER A 178 8.78 -9.75 -2.69
CA SER A 178 8.08 -10.14 -3.92
C SER A 178 6.59 -10.32 -3.66
N ILE A 179 5.77 -9.80 -4.56
CA ILE A 179 4.33 -10.04 -4.64
C ILE A 179 4.15 -11.47 -5.17
N LYS A 180 3.21 -12.22 -4.60
CA LYS A 180 2.88 -13.57 -5.06
C LYS A 180 1.57 -13.54 -5.84
N VAL A 181 1.64 -13.85 -7.13
CA VAL A 181 0.47 -14.09 -7.97
C VAL A 181 0.03 -15.54 -7.74
N ARG A 182 -1.22 -15.72 -7.29
CA ARG A 182 -1.83 -17.03 -7.09
C ARG A 182 -2.33 -17.59 -8.40
N GLU A 183 -2.58 -18.91 -8.42
CA GLU A 183 -3.16 -19.59 -9.59
C GLU A 183 -4.43 -18.89 -10.06
N PHE A 184 -4.54 -18.73 -11.36
CA PHE A 184 -5.75 -18.22 -11.97
C PHE A 184 -6.82 -19.31 -12.00
N THR A 185 -8.06 -18.92 -11.79
CA THR A 185 -9.20 -19.82 -11.88
C THR A 185 -10.21 -19.28 -12.88
N ALA A 186 -10.67 -20.15 -13.76
CA ALA A 186 -11.70 -19.87 -14.75
C ALA A 186 -13.00 -20.61 -14.42
N SER A 187 -14.14 -20.07 -14.85
CA SER A 187 -15.46 -20.69 -14.60
C SER A 187 -16.14 -21.19 -15.87
N GLY A 188 -15.51 -21.04 -17.02
CA GLY A 188 -16.07 -21.44 -18.33
C GLY A 188 -15.91 -22.91 -18.65
N GLY A 189 -16.28 -23.28 -19.88
CA GLY A 189 -16.33 -24.66 -20.33
C GLY A 189 -14.98 -25.38 -20.32
N LEU A 190 -13.86 -24.65 -20.46
CA LEU A 190 -12.51 -25.22 -20.44
C LEU A 190 -11.81 -25.12 -19.07
N SER A 191 -12.52 -24.79 -17.99
CA SER A 191 -11.94 -24.64 -16.65
C SER A 191 -11.20 -25.88 -16.13
N ALA A 192 -11.55 -27.07 -16.63
CA ALA A 192 -10.90 -28.34 -16.30
C ALA A 192 -9.96 -28.87 -17.42
N ASP A 193 -9.88 -28.18 -18.55
CA ASP A 193 -9.06 -28.60 -19.69
C ASP A 193 -7.57 -28.45 -19.37
N PRO A 194 -6.72 -29.48 -19.57
CA PRO A 194 -5.31 -29.42 -19.23
C PRO A 194 -4.50 -28.38 -20.04
N THR A 195 -4.82 -28.21 -21.34
CA THR A 195 -4.12 -27.28 -22.23
C THR A 195 -4.42 -25.84 -21.79
N PHE A 196 -5.69 -25.49 -21.64
CA PHE A 196 -6.11 -24.18 -21.15
C PHE A 196 -5.51 -23.83 -19.77
N ARG A 197 -5.40 -24.81 -18.88
CA ARG A 197 -4.76 -24.59 -17.57
C ARG A 197 -3.26 -24.38 -17.67
N ALA A 198 -2.59 -25.01 -18.65
CA ALA A 198 -1.18 -24.76 -18.92
C ALA A 198 -0.95 -23.33 -19.43
N ASP A 199 -1.79 -22.85 -20.34
CA ASP A 199 -1.72 -21.47 -20.86
C ASP A 199 -2.00 -20.43 -19.75
N LEU A 200 -2.98 -20.70 -18.88
CA LEU A 200 -3.22 -19.84 -17.70
C LEU A 200 -2.03 -19.81 -16.75
N GLU A 201 -1.33 -20.92 -16.60
CA GLU A 201 -0.13 -20.98 -15.74
C GLU A 201 1.04 -20.23 -16.37
N GLU A 202 1.20 -20.28 -17.69
CA GLU A 202 2.20 -19.50 -18.42
C GLU A 202 1.95 -17.99 -18.26
N GLU A 203 0.69 -17.55 -18.46
CA GLU A 203 0.30 -16.15 -18.22
C GLU A 203 0.53 -15.72 -16.77
N ARG A 204 0.22 -16.61 -15.81
CA ARG A 204 0.49 -16.35 -14.39
C ARG A 204 1.99 -16.20 -14.12
N GLN A 205 2.85 -16.99 -14.75
CA GLN A 205 4.30 -16.91 -14.60
C GLN A 205 4.84 -15.63 -15.21
N SER A 206 4.37 -15.25 -16.39
CA SER A 206 4.72 -13.98 -17.03
C SER A 206 4.39 -12.79 -16.11
N LEU A 207 3.17 -12.75 -15.57
CA LEU A 207 2.76 -11.72 -14.62
C LEU A 207 3.57 -11.77 -13.32
N GLN A 208 3.92 -12.98 -12.83
CA GLN A 208 4.77 -13.13 -11.64
C GLN A 208 6.16 -12.53 -11.86
N ASP A 209 6.73 -12.70 -13.05
CA ASP A 209 8.04 -12.15 -13.39
C ASP A 209 7.99 -10.63 -13.50
N ASP A 210 6.95 -10.08 -14.08
CA ASP A 210 6.72 -8.63 -14.17
C ASP A 210 6.61 -7.96 -12.78
N VAL A 211 5.95 -8.63 -11.82
CA VAL A 211 5.77 -8.05 -10.47
C VAL A 211 6.92 -8.37 -9.50
N ASN A 212 7.85 -9.24 -9.85
CA ASN A 212 8.98 -9.62 -8.99
C ASN A 212 9.91 -8.46 -8.67
N ASP A 213 9.98 -7.45 -9.52
CA ASP A 213 10.83 -6.27 -9.33
C ASP A 213 10.23 -5.25 -8.35
N TYR A 214 8.93 -5.33 -8.06
CA TYR A 214 8.24 -4.42 -7.13
C TYR A 214 8.39 -4.84 -5.66
N LYS A 215 9.65 -4.93 -5.18
CA LYS A 215 10.00 -5.35 -3.80
C LYS A 215 9.85 -4.24 -2.77
N ILE A 216 9.79 -2.99 -3.23
CA ILE A 216 9.75 -1.79 -2.41
C ILE A 216 8.43 -1.05 -2.67
N TYR A 217 7.74 -0.70 -1.58
CA TYR A 217 6.52 0.10 -1.64
C TYR A 217 6.77 1.48 -1.03
N PRO A 218 6.46 2.57 -1.73
CA PRO A 218 6.66 3.93 -1.21
C PRO A 218 5.67 4.24 -0.09
N ILE A 219 6.19 4.77 1.01
CA ILE A 219 5.40 5.27 2.14
C ILE A 219 5.34 6.78 2.04
N VAL A 220 4.13 7.33 1.98
CA VAL A 220 3.84 8.75 2.18
C VAL A 220 2.62 8.81 3.10
N GLN A 221 2.80 9.35 4.31
CA GLN A 221 1.75 9.43 5.32
C GLN A 221 1.66 10.84 5.91
N LEU A 222 0.46 11.30 6.09
CA LEU A 222 0.12 12.49 6.89
C LEU A 222 -0.53 12.02 8.18
N SER A 223 -0.22 12.67 9.28
CA SER A 223 -0.87 12.39 10.56
C SER A 223 -1.39 13.67 11.21
N VAL A 224 -2.49 13.54 11.91
CA VAL A 224 -3.08 14.58 12.76
C VAL A 224 -3.48 13.96 14.08
N GLY A 225 -3.18 14.63 15.17
CA GLY A 225 -3.46 14.09 16.48
C GLY A 225 -3.36 15.13 17.59
N TYR A 226 -3.35 14.62 18.80
CA TYR A 226 -3.20 15.40 20.01
C TYR A 226 -2.15 14.76 20.92
N ARG A 227 -1.27 15.59 21.45
CA ARG A 227 -0.27 15.25 22.46
C ARG A 227 -0.79 15.63 23.85
N PHE A 228 -0.74 14.66 24.77
CA PHE A 228 -1.17 14.80 26.16
C PHE A 228 -0.01 15.11 27.11
#